data_c146874d45ed08078eccb56b3be43f60
#
_entry.id   c146874d45ed08078eccb56b3be43f60
#
_cell.length_a   1.000
_cell.length_b   1.000
_cell.length_c   1.000
_cell.angle_alpha   90.00
_cell.angle_beta   90.00
_cell.angle_gamma   90.00
#
_symmetry.space_group_name_H-M   'P 1'
#
loop_
_entity.id
_entity.type
_entity.pdbx_description
1 polymer ?
#
loop_
_entity_poly.entity_id
_entity_poly.type
_entity_poly.pdbx_seq_one_letter_code
_entity_poly.pdbx_strand_id
1 'polypeptide(L)'
;MKKIIFTLMALIVGFTFTSCSADDWSTDSSLDHEYFYGFNDWGKFKNDVVFQIANGETATIATHFWSERPQKGINAEVAYYIVSDDLTLGVDFQVVDDDGNALTPDSDGGYKVVWENCTKGDKNINIKALSSKKGNVIITTWNPRRTGDDAISFTNTYIVKTEKYSVRAFTENYKVTVKMNH
;
A
#
# COMPACT_ATOMS: atom_id res chain seq x y z
N MET A 1 -0.50 5.55 -81.03
CA MET A 1 -0.08 6.13 -79.73
C MET A 1 -1.01 5.56 -78.66
N LYS A 2 -0.55 4.56 -77.91
CA LYS A 2 -1.31 3.87 -76.85
C LYS A 2 -0.91 4.52 -75.53
N LYS A 3 -1.88 5.11 -74.85
CA LYS A 3 -1.70 5.62 -73.50
C LYS A 3 -1.86 4.45 -72.49
N ILE A 4 -0.80 4.15 -71.79
CA ILE A 4 -0.80 3.14 -70.66
C ILE A 4 -1.12 3.93 -69.44
N ILE A 5 -2.28 3.64 -68.84
CA ILE A 5 -2.71 4.14 -67.54
C ILE A 5 -2.19 3.15 -66.49
N PHE A 6 -1.20 3.59 -65.72
CA PHE A 6 -0.77 2.85 -64.53
C PHE A 6 -1.72 3.18 -63.39
N THR A 7 -2.56 2.20 -63.06
CA THR A 7 -3.36 2.27 -61.86
C THR A 7 -2.50 1.80 -60.68
N LEU A 8 -2.06 2.76 -59.88
CA LEU A 8 -1.32 2.50 -58.65
C LEU A 8 -2.33 2.06 -57.57
N MET A 9 -2.42 0.75 -57.35
CA MET A 9 -3.23 0.18 -56.26
C MET A 9 -2.44 0.33 -54.97
N ALA A 10 -2.76 1.36 -54.19
CA ALA A 10 -2.22 1.55 -52.87
C ALA A 10 -2.82 0.51 -51.95
N LEU A 11 -2.05 -0.52 -51.61
CA LEU A 11 -2.38 -1.53 -50.62
C LEU A 11 -2.23 -0.87 -49.25
N ILE A 12 -3.33 -0.34 -48.69
CA ILE A 12 -3.36 0.10 -47.31
C ILE A 12 -3.42 -1.16 -46.45
N VAL A 13 -2.26 -1.62 -46.03
CA VAL A 13 -2.18 -2.63 -44.93
C VAL A 13 -2.57 -1.89 -43.66
N GLY A 14 -3.83 -2.04 -43.31
CA GLY A 14 -4.31 -1.61 -41.98
C GLY A 14 -3.61 -2.43 -40.89
N PHE A 15 -2.55 -1.85 -40.33
CA PHE A 15 -2.09 -2.31 -39.01
C PHE A 15 -3.18 -1.96 -38.00
N THR A 16 -4.06 -2.90 -37.75
CA THR A 16 -4.83 -2.88 -36.53
C THR A 16 -3.84 -3.06 -35.40
N PHE A 17 -3.38 -1.96 -34.83
CA PHE A 17 -2.83 -1.99 -33.49
C PHE A 17 -3.97 -2.48 -32.59
N THR A 18 -3.97 -3.78 -32.28
CA THR A 18 -4.68 -4.23 -31.10
C THR A 18 -3.94 -3.59 -29.95
N SER A 19 -4.38 -2.37 -29.59
CA SER A 19 -4.15 -1.82 -28.29
C SER A 19 -4.56 -2.94 -27.33
N CYS A 20 -3.60 -3.56 -26.63
CA CYS A 20 -3.92 -4.22 -25.38
C CYS A 20 -4.60 -3.15 -24.55
N SER A 21 -5.92 -3.17 -24.56
CA SER A 21 -6.67 -2.32 -23.67
C SER A 21 -6.30 -2.77 -22.27
N ALA A 22 -5.86 -1.85 -21.44
CA ALA A 22 -5.64 -2.07 -20.01
C ALA A 22 -6.94 -2.50 -19.30
N ASP A 23 -8.00 -2.72 -20.06
CA ASP A 23 -9.36 -3.03 -19.60
C ASP A 23 -9.62 -4.53 -19.36
N ASP A 24 -8.69 -5.42 -19.73
CA ASP A 24 -8.90 -6.85 -19.47
C ASP A 24 -8.91 -7.21 -17.97
N TRP A 25 -8.32 -6.38 -17.14
CA TRP A 25 -8.44 -6.50 -15.68
C TRP A 25 -9.86 -6.24 -15.19
N SER A 26 -10.64 -5.48 -15.95
CA SER A 26 -12.00 -5.10 -15.56
C SER A 26 -13.02 -6.21 -15.78
N THR A 27 -12.70 -7.24 -16.56
CA THR A 27 -13.63 -8.31 -16.92
C THR A 27 -13.33 -9.63 -16.19
N ASP A 28 -12.16 -9.76 -15.55
CA ASP A 28 -11.85 -10.95 -14.76
C ASP A 28 -12.56 -10.89 -13.40
N SER A 29 -13.67 -11.61 -13.28
CA SER A 29 -14.43 -11.70 -12.04
C SER A 29 -13.67 -12.37 -10.90
N SER A 30 -12.55 -13.07 -11.19
CA SER A 30 -11.70 -13.66 -10.16
C SER A 30 -10.94 -12.61 -9.33
N LEU A 31 -10.76 -11.41 -9.89
CA LEU A 31 -10.15 -10.25 -9.23
C LEU A 31 -11.17 -9.28 -8.64
N ASP A 32 -12.45 -9.57 -8.78
CA ASP A 32 -13.49 -8.79 -8.13
C ASP A 32 -13.24 -8.82 -6.61
N HIS A 33 -13.18 -7.63 -6.01
CA HIS A 33 -12.94 -7.48 -4.58
C HIS A 33 -11.53 -7.87 -4.09
N GLU A 34 -10.55 -7.86 -4.99
CA GLU A 34 -9.14 -7.92 -4.63
C GLU A 34 -8.54 -6.50 -4.65
N TYR A 35 -7.97 -6.11 -3.52
CA TYR A 35 -7.45 -4.76 -3.28
C TYR A 35 -5.97 -4.81 -2.89
N PHE A 36 -5.31 -3.65 -2.94
CA PHE A 36 -3.93 -3.51 -2.50
C PHE A 36 -3.81 -2.41 -1.46
N TYR A 37 -2.90 -2.60 -0.52
CA TYR A 37 -2.58 -1.64 0.52
C TYR A 37 -1.08 -1.51 0.71
N GLY A 38 -0.58 -0.29 0.81
CA GLY A 38 0.84 -0.01 0.98
C GLY A 38 1.11 1.44 1.32
N PHE A 39 2.38 1.81 1.29
CA PHE A 39 2.80 3.19 1.54
C PHE A 39 2.68 4.00 0.25
N ASN A 40 2.23 5.24 0.38
CA ASN A 40 2.08 6.14 -0.75
C ASN A 40 3.41 6.83 -1.04
N ASP A 41 4.14 6.29 -2.02
CA ASP A 41 5.27 7.00 -2.63
C ASP A 41 5.15 6.84 -4.15
N TRP A 42 4.41 7.75 -4.77
CA TRP A 42 4.19 7.77 -6.20
C TRP A 42 5.52 7.85 -6.95
N GLY A 43 5.92 6.73 -7.53
CA GLY A 43 7.12 6.57 -8.35
C GLY A 43 8.29 5.88 -7.67
N LYS A 44 8.15 5.47 -6.41
CA LYS A 44 9.22 4.76 -5.68
C LYS A 44 8.64 3.64 -4.83
N PHE A 45 8.23 2.54 -5.47
CA PHE A 45 7.97 1.31 -4.73
C PHE A 45 9.28 0.82 -4.12
N LYS A 46 9.52 1.16 -2.85
CA LYS A 46 10.75 0.85 -2.15
C LYS A 46 10.47 0.57 -0.68
N ASN A 47 11.21 -0.40 -0.14
CA ASN A 47 11.22 -0.72 1.28
C ASN A 47 12.30 0.04 2.06
N ASP A 48 13.03 0.96 1.42
CA ASP A 48 14.16 1.71 1.97
C ASP A 48 13.86 3.20 2.23
N VAL A 49 12.59 3.58 2.20
CA VAL A 49 12.16 4.94 2.53
C VAL A 49 12.40 5.21 4.01
N VAL A 50 13.05 6.34 4.31
CA VAL A 50 13.43 6.75 5.66
C VAL A 50 12.94 8.16 5.94
N PHE A 51 12.17 8.30 7.00
CA PHE A 51 11.84 9.58 7.64
C PHE A 51 12.82 9.84 8.79
N GLN A 52 13.13 11.09 9.06
CA GLN A 52 13.97 11.48 10.21
C GLN A 52 13.22 12.52 11.04
N ILE A 53 13.16 12.30 12.34
CA ILE A 53 12.51 13.21 13.29
C ILE A 53 13.37 13.38 14.54
N ALA A 54 13.27 14.57 15.14
CA ALA A 54 13.85 14.87 16.43
C ALA A 54 12.81 14.71 17.56
N ASN A 55 13.25 14.79 18.80
CA ASN A 55 12.37 14.75 19.97
C ASN A 55 11.27 15.83 19.89
N GLY A 56 10.03 15.41 20.09
CA GLY A 56 8.83 16.25 20.00
C GLY A 56 8.24 16.37 18.60
N GLU A 57 8.96 15.96 17.56
CA GLU A 57 8.46 16.00 16.17
C GLU A 57 7.61 14.76 15.84
N THR A 58 6.82 14.89 14.77
CA THR A 58 5.96 13.82 14.24
C THR A 58 6.31 13.55 12.79
N ALA A 59 6.56 12.29 12.45
CA ALA A 59 6.60 11.83 11.08
C ALA A 59 5.18 11.49 10.62
N THR A 60 4.76 12.02 9.48
CA THR A 60 3.50 11.68 8.82
C THR A 60 3.80 10.86 7.58
N ILE A 61 3.33 9.62 7.58
CA ILE A 61 3.57 8.63 6.54
C ILE A 61 2.25 8.34 5.83
N ALA A 62 2.13 8.73 4.58
CA ALA A 62 0.94 8.44 3.80
C ALA A 62 0.87 6.95 3.41
N THR A 63 -0.29 6.34 3.61
CA THR A 63 -0.62 5.03 3.06
C THR A 63 -1.71 5.18 2.03
N HIS A 64 -1.76 4.25 1.08
CA HIS A 64 -2.75 4.22 0.03
C HIS A 64 -3.46 2.87 -0.03
N PHE A 65 -4.74 2.92 -0.31
CA PHE A 65 -5.56 1.76 -0.63
C PHE A 65 -5.96 1.83 -2.10
N TRP A 66 -5.49 0.88 -2.88
CA TRP A 66 -5.79 0.78 -4.31
C TRP A 66 -7.04 -0.06 -4.49
N SER A 67 -8.04 0.54 -5.09
CA SER A 67 -9.32 -0.07 -5.42
C SER A 67 -9.83 0.47 -6.74
N GLU A 68 -9.96 -0.38 -7.73
CA GLU A 68 -10.60 -0.03 -9.01
C GLU A 68 -12.12 -0.24 -8.96
N ARG A 69 -12.59 -1.11 -8.05
CA ARG A 69 -14.02 -1.44 -7.90
C ARG A 69 -14.45 -1.30 -6.45
N PRO A 70 -14.91 -0.11 -6.04
CA PRO A 70 -15.50 0.10 -4.73
C PRO A 70 -16.69 -0.84 -4.51
N GLN A 71 -16.83 -1.34 -3.28
CA GLN A 71 -17.89 -2.27 -2.90
C GLN A 71 -18.82 -1.61 -1.88
N LYS A 72 -19.93 -1.03 -2.37
CA LYS A 72 -20.88 -0.32 -1.51
C LYS A 72 -21.41 -1.19 -0.37
N GLY A 73 -21.33 -0.65 0.84
CA GLY A 73 -21.78 -1.32 2.06
C GLY A 73 -20.80 -2.33 2.65
N ILE A 74 -19.62 -2.50 2.04
CA ILE A 74 -18.53 -3.32 2.56
C ILE A 74 -17.34 -2.43 2.88
N ASN A 75 -16.86 -2.47 4.12
CA ASN A 75 -15.67 -1.76 4.52
C ASN A 75 -14.48 -2.73 4.52
N ALA A 76 -13.39 -2.35 3.88
CA ALA A 76 -12.14 -3.10 4.02
C ALA A 76 -11.43 -2.65 5.30
N GLU A 77 -11.08 -3.60 6.14
CA GLU A 77 -10.26 -3.37 7.33
C GLU A 77 -8.87 -3.95 7.08
N VAL A 78 -7.86 -3.12 7.19
CA VAL A 78 -6.46 -3.52 7.10
C VAL A 78 -5.73 -3.09 8.37
N ALA A 79 -4.53 -3.58 8.58
CA ALA A 79 -3.71 -3.15 9.69
C ALA A 79 -2.29 -2.82 9.22
N TYR A 80 -1.63 -1.93 9.96
CA TYR A 80 -0.19 -1.79 9.95
C TYR A 80 0.38 -2.13 11.31
N TYR A 81 1.65 -2.47 11.36
CA TYR A 81 2.34 -2.93 12.55
C TYR A 81 3.59 -2.10 12.80
N ILE A 82 3.94 -1.98 14.05
CA ILE A 82 5.12 -1.23 14.48
C ILE A 82 6.14 -2.21 15.05
N VAL A 83 7.38 -2.11 14.57
CA VAL A 83 8.51 -2.89 15.05
C VAL A 83 9.62 -1.93 15.45
N SER A 84 10.17 -2.10 16.63
CA SER A 84 11.38 -1.41 17.08
C SER A 84 12.13 -2.30 18.05
N ASP A 85 13.45 -2.41 17.87
CA ASP A 85 14.31 -3.19 18.75
C ASP A 85 14.89 -2.32 19.88
N ASP A 86 15.07 -1.02 19.62
CA ASP A 86 15.76 -0.10 20.50
C ASP A 86 14.86 0.86 21.27
N LEU A 87 13.65 1.11 20.76
CA LEU A 87 12.72 2.11 21.28
C LEU A 87 11.47 1.47 21.84
N THR A 88 10.93 2.04 22.92
CA THR A 88 9.75 1.55 23.62
C THR A 88 8.53 2.41 23.28
N LEU A 89 7.47 1.78 22.76
CA LEU A 89 6.17 2.43 22.51
C LEU A 89 5.58 2.98 23.83
N GLY A 90 5.08 4.21 23.79
CA GLY A 90 4.53 4.93 24.93
C GLY A 90 5.58 5.58 25.84
N VAL A 91 6.88 5.34 25.59
CA VAL A 91 7.99 5.93 26.34
C VAL A 91 8.89 6.75 25.42
N ASP A 92 9.39 6.14 24.36
CA ASP A 92 10.32 6.79 23.43
C ASP A 92 9.59 7.35 22.22
N PHE A 93 8.50 6.71 21.82
CA PHE A 93 7.63 7.15 20.72
C PHE A 93 6.17 6.74 20.94
N GLN A 94 5.28 7.37 20.18
CA GLN A 94 3.84 7.08 20.20
C GLN A 94 3.31 7.07 18.76
N VAL A 95 2.37 6.16 18.50
CA VAL A 95 1.50 6.24 17.32
C VAL A 95 0.34 7.13 17.66
N VAL A 96 0.08 8.14 16.83
CA VAL A 96 -0.97 9.13 17.09
C VAL A 96 -1.90 9.27 15.88
N ASP A 97 -3.14 9.72 16.14
CA ASP A 97 -4.05 10.15 15.08
C ASP A 97 -3.66 11.53 14.50
N ASP A 98 -4.44 12.04 13.55
CA ASP A 98 -4.18 13.35 12.93
C ASP A 98 -4.36 14.52 13.91
N ASP A 99 -5.06 14.31 15.03
CA ASP A 99 -5.24 15.31 16.11
C ASP A 99 -4.13 15.20 17.19
N GLY A 100 -3.24 14.19 17.07
CA GLY A 100 -2.14 13.97 18.01
C GLY A 100 -2.51 13.11 19.22
N ASN A 101 -3.70 12.49 19.26
CA ASN A 101 -4.10 11.59 20.31
C ASN A 101 -3.44 10.22 20.13
N ALA A 102 -3.04 9.60 21.24
CA ALA A 102 -2.41 8.29 21.24
C ALA A 102 -3.36 7.20 20.73
N LEU A 103 -2.91 6.42 19.75
CA LEU A 103 -3.59 5.23 19.26
C LEU A 103 -3.12 3.99 20.05
N THR A 104 -4.03 3.04 20.23
CA THR A 104 -3.75 1.76 20.88
C THR A 104 -3.86 0.64 19.83
N PRO A 105 -2.86 -0.25 19.72
CA PRO A 105 -2.96 -1.41 18.85
C PRO A 105 -4.01 -2.40 19.35
N ASP A 106 -4.53 -3.23 18.43
CA ASP A 106 -5.38 -4.36 18.78
C ASP A 106 -4.60 -5.51 19.47
N SER A 107 -5.28 -6.63 19.77
CA SER A 107 -4.68 -7.80 20.42
C SER A 107 -3.54 -8.43 19.62
N ASP A 108 -3.56 -8.27 18.30
CA ASP A 108 -2.50 -8.72 17.38
C ASP A 108 -1.34 -7.73 17.27
N GLY A 109 -1.43 -6.58 17.94
CA GLY A 109 -0.48 -5.49 17.88
C GLY A 109 -0.57 -4.67 16.59
N GLY A 110 -1.66 -4.85 15.83
CA GLY A 110 -1.95 -4.08 14.63
C GLY A 110 -2.74 -2.80 14.94
N TYR A 111 -2.50 -1.78 14.15
CA TYR A 111 -3.28 -0.56 14.15
C TYR A 111 -4.25 -0.60 12.96
N LYS A 112 -5.55 -0.68 13.25
CA LYS A 112 -6.58 -0.81 12.22
C LYS A 112 -6.76 0.47 11.41
N VAL A 113 -6.92 0.27 10.10
CA VAL A 113 -7.34 1.30 9.14
C VAL A 113 -8.56 0.78 8.39
N VAL A 114 -9.62 1.59 8.34
CA VAL A 114 -10.89 1.20 7.69
C VAL A 114 -11.05 2.01 6.41
N TRP A 115 -11.36 1.32 5.32
CA TRP A 115 -11.62 1.90 4.01
C TRP A 115 -13.09 1.68 3.66
N GLU A 116 -13.88 2.72 3.84
CA GLU A 116 -15.33 2.66 3.64
C GLU A 116 -15.69 2.33 2.20
N ASN A 117 -16.66 1.41 2.05
CA ASN A 117 -17.11 0.92 0.74
C ASN A 117 -15.97 0.40 -0.14
N CYS A 118 -14.88 -0.08 0.44
CA CYS A 118 -13.66 -0.47 -0.28
C CYS A 118 -13.20 0.61 -1.29
N THR A 119 -13.35 1.89 -0.93
CA THR A 119 -13.01 3.00 -1.81
C THR A 119 -11.53 3.35 -1.71
N LYS A 120 -10.89 3.57 -2.86
CA LYS A 120 -9.49 4.00 -2.91
C LYS A 120 -9.27 5.35 -2.22
N GLY A 121 -8.08 5.54 -1.68
CA GLY A 121 -7.71 6.81 -1.05
C GLY A 121 -6.45 6.72 -0.22
N ASP A 122 -6.11 7.84 0.41
CA ASP A 122 -4.96 7.99 1.28
C ASP A 122 -5.39 8.11 2.74
N LYS A 123 -4.56 7.58 3.65
CA LYS A 123 -4.64 7.80 5.09
C LYS A 123 -3.24 7.90 5.68
N ASN A 124 -3.10 8.68 6.74
CA ASN A 124 -1.82 8.91 7.38
C ASN A 124 -1.58 7.95 8.55
N ILE A 125 -0.32 7.60 8.71
CA ILE A 125 0.23 7.01 9.94
C ILE A 125 1.15 8.05 10.55
N ASN A 126 0.92 8.43 11.80
CA ASN A 126 1.71 9.45 12.47
C ASN A 126 2.51 8.83 13.62
N ILE A 127 3.84 9.03 13.59
CA ILE A 127 4.76 8.58 14.63
C ILE A 127 5.36 9.80 15.30
N LYS A 128 5.08 9.99 16.58
CA LYS A 128 5.58 11.10 17.40
C LYS A 128 6.73 10.64 18.26
N ALA A 129 7.85 11.36 18.23
CA ALA A 129 8.98 11.16 19.14
C ALA A 129 8.67 11.76 20.52
N LEU A 130 8.85 10.98 21.59
CA LEU A 130 8.59 11.38 22.96
C LEU A 130 9.86 11.59 23.79
N SER A 131 10.98 11.06 23.33
CA SER A 131 12.27 11.15 24.02
C SER A 131 13.41 11.50 23.06
N SER A 132 14.57 11.83 23.61
CA SER A 132 15.80 12.08 22.82
C SER A 132 16.61 10.80 22.54
N LYS A 133 16.06 9.64 22.85
CA LYS A 133 16.71 8.36 22.59
C LYS A 133 16.80 8.12 21.09
N LYS A 134 17.97 7.66 20.65
CA LYS A 134 18.22 7.31 19.25
C LYS A 134 17.73 5.89 18.96
N GLY A 135 17.17 5.70 17.80
CA GLY A 135 16.72 4.38 17.36
C GLY A 135 15.87 4.44 16.10
N ASN A 136 15.37 3.28 15.70
CA ASN A 136 14.54 3.14 14.52
C ASN A 136 13.17 2.57 14.89
N VAL A 137 12.13 3.13 14.25
CA VAL A 137 10.78 2.57 14.24
C VAL A 137 10.47 2.13 12.82
N ILE A 138 10.16 0.88 12.63
CA ILE A 138 9.75 0.31 11.34
C ILE A 138 8.24 0.18 11.35
N ILE A 139 7.59 0.76 10.36
CA ILE A 139 6.17 0.59 10.09
C ILE A 139 6.05 -0.42 8.96
N THR A 140 5.23 -1.46 9.14
CA THR A 140 5.04 -2.49 8.12
C THR A 140 3.57 -2.82 7.93
N THR A 141 3.15 -3.06 6.70
CA THR A 141 1.82 -3.60 6.37
C THR A 141 1.77 -5.12 6.52
N TRP A 142 2.91 -5.79 6.66
CA TRP A 142 3.01 -7.21 6.93
C TRP A 142 3.01 -7.47 8.42
N ASN A 143 2.15 -8.40 8.87
CA ASN A 143 2.12 -8.78 10.27
C ASN A 143 3.38 -9.57 10.64
N PRO A 144 4.28 -9.02 11.47
CA PRO A 144 5.53 -9.68 11.84
C PRO A 144 5.33 -10.92 12.75
N ARG A 145 4.11 -11.12 13.27
CA ARG A 145 3.75 -12.26 14.12
C ARG A 145 3.25 -13.48 13.35
N ARG A 146 2.94 -13.34 12.05
CA ARG A 146 2.55 -14.47 11.21
C ARG A 146 3.75 -15.36 10.95
N THR A 147 3.56 -16.66 11.13
CA THR A 147 4.61 -17.69 10.98
C THR A 147 4.11 -18.89 10.19
N GLY A 148 5.03 -19.73 9.75
CA GLY A 148 4.67 -20.94 8.99
C GLY A 148 4.00 -20.63 7.65
N ASP A 149 2.98 -21.38 7.31
CA ASP A 149 2.26 -21.25 6.03
C ASP A 149 1.46 -19.95 5.93
N ASP A 150 1.13 -19.34 7.07
CA ASP A 150 0.45 -18.04 7.12
C ASP A 150 1.39 -16.84 6.99
N ALA A 151 2.70 -17.07 7.04
CA ALA A 151 3.68 -15.99 6.92
C ALA A 151 3.52 -15.25 5.60
N ILE A 152 3.55 -13.93 5.66
CA ILE A 152 3.58 -13.09 4.47
C ILE A 152 4.96 -13.22 3.82
N SER A 153 4.98 -13.42 2.51
CA SER A 153 6.19 -13.63 1.72
C SER A 153 6.01 -13.06 0.31
N PHE A 154 7.06 -13.14 -0.51
CA PHE A 154 6.97 -12.74 -1.93
C PHE A 154 5.99 -13.60 -2.75
N THR A 155 5.64 -14.79 -2.27
CA THR A 155 4.66 -15.68 -2.90
C THR A 155 3.29 -15.61 -2.25
N ASN A 156 3.22 -15.17 -0.99
CA ASN A 156 1.98 -14.98 -0.23
C ASN A 156 1.90 -13.54 0.25
N THR A 157 1.19 -12.69 -0.48
CA THR A 157 1.07 -11.25 -0.21
C THR A 157 -0.25 -10.86 0.43
N TYR A 158 -1.12 -11.81 0.74
CA TYR A 158 -2.41 -11.53 1.37
C TYR A 158 -2.23 -11.09 2.82
N ILE A 159 -2.59 -9.84 3.12
CA ILE A 159 -2.65 -9.30 4.47
C ILE A 159 -4.04 -9.47 5.10
N VAL A 160 -5.08 -9.48 4.27
CA VAL A 160 -6.47 -9.77 4.66
C VAL A 160 -7.08 -10.72 3.65
N LYS A 161 -7.83 -11.73 4.12
CA LYS A 161 -8.62 -12.60 3.28
C LYS A 161 -9.94 -12.92 3.98
N THR A 162 -11.04 -12.49 3.38
CA THR A 162 -12.40 -12.73 3.86
C THR A 162 -13.24 -13.38 2.75
N GLU A 163 -14.47 -13.73 3.05
CA GLU A 163 -15.43 -14.19 2.01
C GLU A 163 -15.90 -13.08 1.08
N LYS A 164 -15.76 -11.82 1.50
CA LYS A 164 -16.30 -10.65 0.78
C LYS A 164 -15.23 -9.89 0.01
N TYR A 165 -13.99 -9.89 0.51
CA TYR A 165 -12.88 -9.19 -0.10
C TYR A 165 -11.55 -9.76 0.36
N SER A 166 -10.51 -9.48 -0.39
CA SER A 166 -9.14 -9.72 0.00
C SER A 166 -8.27 -8.48 -0.22
N VAL A 167 -7.23 -8.35 0.58
CA VAL A 167 -6.26 -7.27 0.45
C VAL A 167 -4.85 -7.84 0.42
N ARG A 168 -4.08 -7.40 -0.54
CA ARG A 168 -2.65 -7.72 -0.67
C ARG A 168 -1.79 -6.52 -0.27
N ALA A 169 -0.61 -6.80 0.25
CA ALA A 169 0.46 -5.81 0.33
C ALA A 169 1.44 -5.99 -0.83
N PHE A 170 2.12 -4.92 -1.19
CA PHE A 170 3.19 -4.97 -2.17
C PHE A 170 4.48 -5.54 -1.55
N THR A 171 5.23 -6.31 -2.33
CA THR A 171 6.53 -6.86 -1.90
C THR A 171 7.63 -5.80 -1.84
N GLU A 172 7.48 -4.74 -2.62
CA GLU A 172 8.47 -3.67 -2.75
C GLU A 172 8.06 -2.38 -2.04
N ASN A 173 6.91 -2.40 -1.34
CA ASN A 173 6.36 -1.24 -0.65
C ASN A 173 5.54 -1.65 0.58
N TYR A 174 6.10 -2.51 1.44
CA TYR A 174 5.41 -2.99 2.64
C TYR A 174 5.99 -2.43 3.94
N LYS A 175 7.11 -1.71 3.89
CA LYS A 175 7.73 -1.13 5.09
C LYS A 175 8.36 0.23 4.82
N VAL A 176 8.36 1.07 5.84
CA VAL A 176 9.12 2.32 5.93
C VAL A 176 9.79 2.41 7.29
N THR A 177 10.86 3.22 7.38
CA THR A 177 11.61 3.42 8.62
C THR A 177 11.50 4.87 9.07
N VAL A 178 11.23 5.09 10.35
CA VAL A 178 11.38 6.39 11.01
C VAL A 178 12.61 6.33 11.90
N LYS A 179 13.61 7.14 11.60
CA LYS A 179 14.82 7.33 12.43
C LYS A 179 14.58 8.47 13.41
N MET A 180 14.82 8.19 14.67
CA MET A 180 14.65 9.16 15.75
C MET A 180 16.00 9.67 16.25
N ASN A 181 16.14 10.98 16.33
CA ASN A 181 17.26 11.68 16.95
C ASN A 181 18.65 11.32 16.37
N HIS A 182 18.72 11.05 15.07
CA HIS A 182 19.98 10.72 14.36
C HIS A 182 20.73 11.93 13.88
#